data_31a40e5d6646dc768f990e77b1ff5597
#
_entry.id   31a40e5d6646dc768f990e77b1ff5597
#
_cell.length_a   1.000
_cell.length_b   1.000
_cell.length_c   1.000
_cell.angle_alpha   90.00
_cell.angle_beta   90.00
_cell.angle_gamma   90.00
#
_symmetry.space_group_name_H-M   'P 1'
#
loop_
_entity.id
_entity.type
_entity.pdbx_description
1 polymer ?
#
loop_
_entity_poly.entity_id
_entity_poly.type
_entity_poly.pdbx_seq_one_letter_code
_entity_poly.pdbx_strand_id
1 'polypeptide(L)'
;GYDSITGVCMVFVAAGLGFAGAILNPFTIGIAQGLAGIPLFSGIEYRIFCWIVINMIGFSWILRYAAKVKKNPKASLVYEEDQYWRDLHNNNSLDVSYHTPRTAWISFGTLAVIQIIFAAYYPATTLQIGNSVIKGLPLLPILTAAFILTSLFALRKTVHLYILNLLFFTIFYLITGVMGYGWYIMEIATLFFALGLAAGIANNRTPNELVKLFLDGCKDIMSAALVVGLAGGIIVILKEGLVIDTILYNLAKGMEGLGQVATVGMMYVIQTLINLIIPSGSAKAALTMPIMAPFSD
;
A
#
# COMPACT_ATOMS: atom_id res chain seq x y z
N GLY A 1 6.31 -19.07 -20.52
CA GLY A 1 5.94 -17.98 -19.64
C GLY A 1 6.14 -18.35 -18.18
N TYR A 2 5.54 -17.56 -17.35
CA TYR A 2 5.42 -17.82 -15.92
C TYR A 2 4.04 -18.39 -15.63
N ASP A 3 3.88 -19.04 -14.48
CA ASP A 3 2.62 -19.62 -14.02
C ASP A 3 1.79 -18.63 -13.19
N SER A 4 0.54 -18.97 -12.90
CA SER A 4 -0.36 -18.15 -12.08
C SER A 4 0.15 -18.00 -10.65
N ILE A 5 0.86 -18.99 -10.08
CA ILE A 5 1.48 -18.86 -8.75
C ILE A 5 2.51 -17.72 -8.75
N THR A 6 3.36 -17.63 -9.77
CA THR A 6 4.30 -16.51 -9.91
C THR A 6 3.55 -15.17 -9.94
N GLY A 7 2.46 -15.08 -10.70
CA GLY A 7 1.63 -13.90 -10.79
C GLY A 7 1.01 -13.51 -9.43
N VAL A 8 0.42 -14.48 -8.73
CA VAL A 8 -0.15 -14.27 -7.38
C VAL A 8 0.94 -13.84 -6.39
N CYS A 9 2.11 -14.48 -6.42
CA CYS A 9 3.23 -14.12 -5.55
C CYS A 9 3.72 -12.68 -5.79
N MET A 10 3.76 -12.23 -7.05
CA MET A 10 4.15 -10.84 -7.37
C MET A 10 3.22 -9.80 -6.77
N VAL A 11 1.94 -10.12 -6.56
CA VAL A 11 0.95 -9.19 -6.00
C VAL A 11 0.77 -9.43 -4.51
N PHE A 12 0.39 -10.64 -4.13
CA PHE A 12 -0.02 -10.98 -2.77
C PHE A 12 1.15 -11.01 -1.79
N VAL A 13 2.24 -11.68 -2.16
CA VAL A 13 3.44 -11.72 -1.30
C VAL A 13 4.10 -10.34 -1.23
N ALA A 14 4.12 -9.58 -2.34
CA ALA A 14 4.64 -8.21 -2.33
C ALA A 14 3.83 -7.30 -1.39
N ALA A 15 2.49 -7.41 -1.38
CA ALA A 15 1.65 -6.70 -0.43
C ALA A 15 1.96 -7.10 1.01
N GLY A 16 2.09 -8.42 1.28
CA GLY A 16 2.48 -8.93 2.60
C GLY A 16 3.85 -8.43 3.07
N LEU A 17 4.85 -8.43 2.19
CA LEU A 17 6.19 -7.88 2.49
C LEU A 17 6.14 -6.36 2.74
N GLY A 18 5.29 -5.64 2.00
CA GLY A 18 5.08 -4.22 2.19
C GLY A 18 4.45 -3.88 3.54
N PHE A 19 3.51 -4.71 4.02
CA PHE A 19 2.93 -4.55 5.36
C PHE A 19 3.90 -4.94 6.47
N ALA A 20 4.57 -6.09 6.35
CA ALA A 20 5.52 -6.59 7.34
C ALA A 20 6.75 -5.68 7.47
N GLY A 21 7.25 -5.16 6.34
CA GLY A 21 8.38 -4.23 6.28
C GLY A 21 7.95 -2.76 6.22
N ALA A 22 6.80 -2.38 6.77
CA ALA A 22 6.28 -1.02 6.68
C ALA A 22 7.26 0.01 7.27
N ILE A 23 7.64 1.00 6.46
CA ILE A 23 8.54 2.10 6.86
C ILE A 23 7.72 3.34 7.24
N LEU A 24 6.83 3.76 6.36
CA LEU A 24 6.07 5.02 6.45
C LEU A 24 4.55 4.78 6.39
N ASN A 25 4.07 3.61 6.76
CA ASN A 25 2.64 3.31 6.71
C ASN A 25 1.90 4.04 7.85
N PRO A 26 1.06 5.04 7.56
CA PRO A 26 0.37 5.81 8.60
C PRO A 26 -0.68 4.98 9.33
N PHE A 27 -1.25 3.97 8.67
CA PHE A 27 -2.33 3.14 9.22
C PHE A 27 -1.84 2.05 10.19
N THR A 28 -0.56 1.71 10.17
CA THR A 28 0.04 0.76 11.09
C THR A 28 1.04 1.43 12.00
N ILE A 29 2.15 1.93 11.44
CA ILE A 29 3.22 2.58 12.20
C ILE A 29 2.72 3.88 12.85
N GLY A 30 2.02 4.73 12.09
CA GLY A 30 1.52 6.01 12.63
C GLY A 30 0.55 5.81 13.79
N ILE A 31 -0.42 4.90 13.67
CA ILE A 31 -1.36 4.58 14.76
C ILE A 31 -0.61 3.99 15.96
N ALA A 32 0.26 3.00 15.74
CA ALA A 32 1.01 2.36 16.82
C ALA A 32 1.87 3.37 17.60
N GLN A 33 2.63 4.20 16.89
CA GLN A 33 3.50 5.20 17.51
C GLN A 33 2.73 6.32 18.19
N GLY A 34 1.61 6.77 17.59
CA GLY A 34 0.73 7.78 18.21
C GLY A 34 0.14 7.29 19.52
N LEU A 35 -0.28 6.03 19.60
CA LEU A 35 -0.82 5.42 20.83
C LEU A 35 0.26 5.12 21.87
N ALA A 36 1.47 4.80 21.43
CA ALA A 36 2.62 4.61 22.31
C ALA A 36 3.22 5.94 22.82
N GLY A 37 2.74 7.09 22.31
CA GLY A 37 3.25 8.41 22.73
C GLY A 37 4.67 8.72 22.23
N ILE A 38 5.18 7.98 21.24
CA ILE A 38 6.50 8.20 20.65
C ILE A 38 6.42 9.01 19.37
N PRO A 39 7.46 9.77 18.97
CA PRO A 39 7.46 10.58 17.78
C PRO A 39 7.16 9.76 16.52
N LEU A 40 6.27 10.26 15.66
CA LEU A 40 5.87 9.59 14.43
C LEU A 40 7.10 9.30 13.55
N PHE A 41 7.14 8.09 13.01
CA PHE A 41 8.20 7.57 12.16
C PHE A 41 9.61 7.52 12.81
N SER A 42 9.70 7.64 14.16
CA SER A 42 10.95 7.38 14.88
C SER A 42 11.43 5.94 14.65
N GLY A 43 12.75 5.69 14.68
CA GLY A 43 13.36 4.38 14.38
C GLY A 43 13.24 3.96 12.90
N ILE A 44 13.16 4.93 11.98
CA ILE A 44 13.03 4.67 10.54
C ILE A 44 14.22 3.91 9.98
N GLU A 45 15.42 4.15 10.52
CA GLU A 45 16.66 3.51 10.08
C GLU A 45 16.60 1.98 10.29
N TYR A 46 16.13 1.56 11.46
CA TYR A 46 15.95 0.14 11.76
C TYR A 46 14.86 -0.50 10.88
N ARG A 47 13.76 0.22 10.63
CA ARG A 47 12.71 -0.28 9.74
C ARG A 47 13.18 -0.40 8.29
N ILE A 48 14.01 0.54 7.80
CA ILE A 48 14.64 0.43 6.48
C ILE A 48 15.51 -0.83 6.41
N PHE A 49 16.31 -1.08 7.43
CA PHE A 49 17.11 -2.31 7.50
C PHE A 49 16.23 -3.57 7.45
N CYS A 50 15.20 -3.64 8.29
CA CYS A 50 14.25 -4.76 8.30
C CYS A 50 13.55 -4.91 6.93
N TRP A 51 13.13 -3.80 6.32
CA TRP A 51 12.51 -3.81 5.00
C TRP A 51 13.44 -4.39 3.93
N ILE A 52 14.70 -3.99 3.92
CA ILE A 52 15.70 -4.53 2.98
C ILE A 52 15.83 -6.05 3.17
N VAL A 53 16.01 -6.51 4.41
CA VAL A 53 16.18 -7.93 4.71
C VAL A 53 14.96 -8.75 4.30
N ILE A 54 13.76 -8.32 4.68
CA ILE A 54 12.50 -9.01 4.35
C ILE A 54 12.30 -9.08 2.83
N ASN A 55 12.52 -7.96 2.11
CA ASN A 55 12.38 -7.94 0.66
C ASN A 55 13.46 -8.78 -0.04
N MET A 56 14.70 -8.76 0.43
CA MET A 56 15.75 -9.64 -0.13
C MET A 56 15.38 -11.11 -0.01
N ILE A 57 14.84 -11.55 1.13
CA ILE A 57 14.39 -12.93 1.33
C ILE A 57 13.22 -13.25 0.40
N GLY A 58 12.17 -12.42 0.41
CA GLY A 58 10.97 -12.63 -0.39
C GLY A 58 11.23 -12.62 -1.89
N PHE A 59 11.96 -11.63 -2.39
CA PHE A 59 12.32 -11.54 -3.81
C PHE A 59 13.21 -12.70 -4.23
N SER A 60 14.19 -13.10 -3.39
CA SER A 60 15.05 -14.24 -3.71
C SER A 60 14.24 -15.52 -3.86
N TRP A 61 13.23 -15.72 -3.03
CA TRP A 61 12.36 -16.88 -3.10
C TRP A 61 11.48 -16.86 -4.35
N ILE A 62 10.81 -15.73 -4.62
CA ILE A 62 9.94 -15.56 -5.79
C ILE A 62 10.75 -15.71 -7.09
N LEU A 63 11.91 -15.06 -7.17
CA LEU A 63 12.75 -15.11 -8.37
C LEU A 63 13.31 -16.52 -8.63
N ARG A 64 13.68 -17.27 -7.57
CA ARG A 64 14.13 -18.68 -7.72
C ARG A 64 12.99 -19.56 -8.24
N TYR A 65 11.80 -19.40 -7.69
CA TYR A 65 10.63 -20.14 -8.15
C TYR A 65 10.29 -19.79 -9.60
N ALA A 66 10.19 -18.51 -9.93
CA ALA A 66 9.92 -18.01 -11.26
C ALA A 66 10.95 -18.49 -12.29
N ALA A 67 12.24 -18.47 -11.94
CA ALA A 67 13.33 -18.99 -12.80
C ALA A 67 13.19 -20.50 -13.03
N LYS A 68 12.82 -21.28 -11.99
CA LYS A 68 12.57 -22.73 -12.10
C LYS A 68 11.43 -23.01 -13.08
N VAL A 69 10.29 -22.32 -12.92
CA VAL A 69 9.12 -22.49 -13.80
C VAL A 69 9.42 -22.03 -15.22
N LYS A 70 10.12 -20.89 -15.39
CA LYS A 70 10.52 -20.40 -16.71
C LYS A 70 11.41 -21.40 -17.47
N LYS A 71 12.33 -22.06 -16.76
CA LYS A 71 13.23 -23.08 -17.35
C LYS A 71 12.49 -24.37 -17.68
N ASN A 72 11.58 -24.79 -16.84
CA ASN A 72 10.76 -25.98 -17.04
C ASN A 72 9.31 -25.71 -16.63
N PRO A 73 8.42 -25.33 -17.56
CA PRO A 73 7.02 -25.04 -17.26
C PRO A 73 6.27 -26.17 -16.57
N LYS A 74 6.61 -27.43 -16.85
CA LYS A 74 6.01 -28.60 -16.19
C LYS A 74 6.41 -28.75 -14.72
N ALA A 75 7.38 -27.99 -14.23
CA ALA A 75 7.75 -27.95 -12.81
C ALA A 75 6.85 -27.03 -11.99
N SER A 76 5.90 -26.34 -12.63
CA SER A 76 4.84 -25.58 -11.95
C SER A 76 3.89 -26.53 -11.23
N LEU A 77 3.47 -26.14 -10.01
CA LEU A 77 2.47 -26.91 -9.23
C LEU A 77 1.06 -26.81 -9.81
N VAL A 78 0.80 -25.82 -10.65
CA VAL A 78 -0.50 -25.52 -11.28
C VAL A 78 -0.40 -25.57 -12.80
N TYR A 79 0.47 -26.45 -13.33
CA TYR A 79 0.72 -26.49 -14.77
C TYR A 79 -0.53 -26.86 -15.57
N GLU A 80 -1.34 -27.78 -15.06
CA GLU A 80 -2.56 -28.24 -15.74
C GLU A 80 -3.67 -27.19 -15.62
N GLU A 81 -3.86 -26.61 -14.43
CA GLU A 81 -4.87 -25.58 -14.17
C GLU A 81 -4.61 -24.31 -14.98
N ASP A 82 -3.35 -23.97 -15.21
CA ASP A 82 -2.95 -22.81 -16.01
C ASP A 82 -3.14 -23.05 -17.53
N GLN A 83 -3.59 -24.21 -17.97
CA GLN A 83 -3.86 -24.45 -19.39
C GLN A 83 -4.92 -23.50 -19.93
N TYR A 84 -5.96 -23.22 -19.16
CA TYR A 84 -6.99 -22.25 -19.51
C TYR A 84 -6.40 -20.86 -19.86
N TRP A 85 -5.48 -20.36 -19.04
CA TRP A 85 -4.83 -19.06 -19.26
C TRP A 85 -3.88 -19.07 -20.45
N ARG A 86 -3.19 -20.18 -20.69
CA ARG A 86 -2.34 -20.35 -21.88
C ARG A 86 -3.15 -20.34 -23.17
N ASP A 87 -4.27 -21.05 -23.18
CA ASP A 87 -5.15 -21.10 -24.34
C ASP A 87 -5.83 -19.75 -24.59
N LEU A 88 -6.24 -19.07 -23.53
CA LEU A 88 -6.79 -17.71 -23.62
C LEU A 88 -5.77 -16.73 -24.20
N HIS A 89 -4.50 -16.82 -23.78
CA HIS A 89 -3.42 -15.96 -24.27
C HIS A 89 -3.06 -16.26 -25.74
N ASN A 90 -3.04 -17.52 -26.13
CA ASN A 90 -2.75 -17.93 -27.50
C ASN A 90 -3.87 -17.52 -28.49
N ASN A 91 -5.12 -17.53 -28.03
CA ASN A 91 -6.28 -17.17 -28.83
C ASN A 91 -6.55 -15.67 -28.90
N ASN A 92 -6.10 -14.90 -27.91
CA ASN A 92 -6.20 -13.45 -27.85
C ASN A 92 -4.81 -12.84 -28.05
N SER A 93 -4.36 -12.71 -29.29
CA SER A 93 -3.33 -11.73 -29.61
C SER A 93 -3.96 -10.35 -29.39
N LEU A 94 -3.80 -9.80 -28.17
CA LEU A 94 -4.18 -8.42 -27.89
C LEU A 94 -3.29 -7.54 -28.78
N ASP A 95 -3.86 -7.06 -29.87
CA ASP A 95 -3.30 -6.00 -30.67
C ASP A 95 -3.36 -4.72 -29.82
N VAL A 96 -2.33 -4.56 -28.96
CA VAL A 96 -2.20 -3.38 -28.12
C VAL A 96 -1.78 -2.24 -29.02
N SER A 97 -2.76 -1.44 -29.47
CA SER A 97 -2.45 -0.25 -30.22
C SER A 97 -1.76 0.78 -29.29
N TYR A 98 -0.49 0.99 -29.53
CA TYR A 98 0.34 1.96 -28.82
C TYR A 98 0.07 3.38 -29.34
N HIS A 99 -1.09 3.91 -28.98
CA HIS A 99 -1.53 5.21 -29.47
C HIS A 99 -1.93 6.09 -28.27
N THR A 100 -1.66 7.37 -28.37
CA THR A 100 -2.01 8.35 -27.34
C THR A 100 -3.20 9.18 -27.84
N PRO A 101 -4.41 9.02 -27.27
CA PRO A 101 -5.57 9.78 -27.65
C PRO A 101 -5.45 11.26 -27.22
N ARG A 102 -6.21 12.15 -27.87
CA ARG A 102 -6.24 13.59 -27.53
C ARG A 102 -6.69 13.83 -26.09
N THR A 103 -7.57 12.99 -25.55
CA THR A 103 -8.06 13.04 -24.18
C THR A 103 -6.96 12.85 -23.14
N ALA A 104 -5.90 12.10 -23.46
CA ALA A 104 -4.74 11.97 -22.58
C ALA A 104 -4.00 13.31 -22.38
N TRP A 105 -3.92 14.14 -23.45
CA TRP A 105 -3.36 15.48 -23.35
C TRP A 105 -4.25 16.45 -22.55
N ILE A 106 -5.56 16.28 -22.64
CA ILE A 106 -6.52 17.06 -21.82
C ILE A 106 -6.36 16.68 -20.34
N SER A 107 -6.34 15.37 -20.04
CA SER A 107 -6.09 14.87 -18.67
C SER A 107 -4.79 15.42 -18.11
N PHE A 108 -3.70 15.33 -18.87
CA PHE A 108 -2.40 15.89 -18.48
C PHE A 108 -2.46 17.39 -18.24
N GLY A 109 -3.03 18.18 -19.17
CA GLY A 109 -3.11 19.63 -19.05
C GLY A 109 -3.91 20.06 -17.81
N THR A 110 -5.04 19.41 -17.54
CA THR A 110 -5.86 19.68 -16.35
C THR A 110 -5.10 19.39 -15.07
N LEU A 111 -4.46 18.21 -14.98
CA LEU A 111 -3.67 17.84 -13.79
C LEU A 111 -2.46 18.74 -13.62
N ALA A 112 -1.76 19.10 -14.70
CA ALA A 112 -0.61 20.00 -14.62
C ALA A 112 -1.01 21.39 -14.07
N VAL A 113 -2.13 21.94 -14.53
CA VAL A 113 -2.66 23.21 -14.02
C VAL A 113 -2.99 23.12 -12.53
N ILE A 114 -3.71 22.06 -12.12
CA ILE A 114 -4.04 21.84 -10.71
C ILE A 114 -2.77 21.74 -9.87
N GLN A 115 -1.80 20.95 -10.30
CA GLN A 115 -0.54 20.75 -9.57
C GLN A 115 0.30 22.03 -9.49
N ILE A 116 0.34 22.84 -10.56
CA ILE A 116 1.03 24.15 -10.56
C ILE A 116 0.37 25.09 -9.54
N ILE A 117 -0.97 25.13 -9.50
CA ILE A 117 -1.69 25.94 -8.52
C ILE A 117 -1.32 25.49 -7.09
N PHE A 118 -1.38 24.19 -6.81
CA PHE A 118 -1.00 23.66 -5.50
C PHE A 118 0.47 23.94 -5.16
N ALA A 119 1.39 23.78 -6.10
CA ALA A 119 2.80 24.08 -5.91
C ALA A 119 3.06 25.58 -5.63
N ALA A 120 2.26 26.47 -6.22
CA ALA A 120 2.33 27.90 -5.96
C ALA A 120 1.78 28.28 -4.58
N TYR A 121 0.70 27.63 -4.13
CA TYR A 121 0.14 27.86 -2.79
C TYR A 121 0.99 27.23 -1.68
N TYR A 122 1.66 26.11 -1.96
CA TYR A 122 2.47 25.37 -1.00
C TYR A 122 3.91 25.21 -1.51
N PRO A 123 4.68 26.33 -1.62
CA PRO A 123 6.01 26.29 -2.21
C PRO A 123 7.04 25.54 -1.35
N ALA A 124 6.77 25.41 -0.06
CA ALA A 124 7.65 24.74 0.90
C ALA A 124 6.85 23.74 1.76
N THR A 125 7.36 22.53 1.85
CA THR A 125 6.82 21.46 2.67
C THR A 125 7.71 21.25 3.89
N THR A 126 7.10 21.03 5.06
CA THR A 126 7.80 20.62 6.28
C THR A 126 7.56 19.13 6.47
N LEU A 127 8.61 18.34 6.41
CA LEU A 127 8.54 16.90 6.70
C LEU A 127 8.93 16.64 8.15
N GLN A 128 8.10 15.89 8.85
CA GLN A 128 8.42 15.38 10.19
C GLN A 128 8.72 13.89 10.11
N ILE A 129 9.94 13.52 10.49
CA ILE A 129 10.41 12.13 10.51
C ILE A 129 11.00 11.88 11.90
N GLY A 130 10.24 11.25 12.77
CA GLY A 130 10.62 11.08 14.16
C GLY A 130 10.89 12.42 14.84
N ASN A 131 12.06 12.57 15.43
CA ASN A 131 12.50 13.81 16.08
C ASN A 131 13.09 14.84 15.09
N SER A 132 13.31 14.44 13.84
CA SER A 132 13.89 15.32 12.82
C SER A 132 12.81 16.06 12.06
N VAL A 133 12.91 17.37 12.01
CA VAL A 133 12.02 18.23 11.25
C VAL A 133 12.80 18.89 10.13
N ILE A 134 12.52 18.51 8.90
CA ILE A 134 13.11 19.10 7.71
C ILE A 134 12.16 20.15 7.18
N LYS A 135 12.53 21.42 7.33
CA LYS A 135 11.71 22.58 6.92
C LYS A 135 12.13 23.12 5.57
N GLY A 136 11.17 23.69 4.85
CA GLY A 136 11.45 24.47 3.65
C GLY A 136 11.82 23.66 2.40
N LEU A 137 11.50 22.37 2.35
CA LEU A 137 11.73 21.56 1.15
C LEU A 137 10.71 21.92 0.07
N PRO A 138 11.13 22.31 -1.15
CA PRO A 138 10.22 22.60 -2.25
C PRO A 138 9.72 21.31 -2.92
N LEU A 139 9.14 20.38 -2.13
CA LEU A 139 8.75 19.06 -2.62
C LEU A 139 7.65 19.11 -3.68
N LEU A 140 6.57 19.87 -3.42
CA LEU A 140 5.49 19.98 -4.38
C LEU A 140 5.93 20.62 -5.70
N PRO A 141 6.69 21.73 -5.70
CA PRO A 141 7.27 22.26 -6.94
C PRO A 141 8.15 21.27 -7.69
N ILE A 142 9.02 20.54 -6.97
CA ILE A 142 9.90 19.53 -7.59
C ILE A 142 9.09 18.38 -8.19
N LEU A 143 8.12 17.84 -7.44
CA LEU A 143 7.26 16.76 -7.93
C LEU A 143 6.41 17.21 -9.12
N THR A 144 5.89 18.43 -9.10
CA THR A 144 5.14 19.01 -10.21
C THR A 144 6.00 19.15 -11.46
N ALA A 145 7.22 19.69 -11.34
CA ALA A 145 8.14 19.81 -12.45
C ALA A 145 8.53 18.43 -13.03
N ALA A 146 8.86 17.48 -12.15
CA ALA A 146 9.18 16.12 -12.54
C ALA A 146 7.99 15.43 -13.22
N PHE A 147 6.77 15.58 -12.68
CA PHE A 147 5.55 15.06 -13.29
C PHE A 147 5.33 15.60 -14.70
N ILE A 148 5.46 16.92 -14.89
CA ILE A 148 5.29 17.55 -16.21
C ILE A 148 6.30 16.99 -17.21
N LEU A 149 7.58 16.94 -16.85
CA LEU A 149 8.63 16.45 -17.74
C LEU A 149 8.46 14.98 -18.13
N THR A 150 8.22 14.12 -17.14
CA THR A 150 8.06 12.68 -17.38
C THR A 150 6.76 12.36 -18.10
N SER A 151 5.66 13.10 -17.82
CA SER A 151 4.38 12.94 -18.51
C SER A 151 4.46 13.34 -19.98
N LEU A 152 5.17 14.43 -20.31
CA LEU A 152 5.43 14.83 -21.70
C LEU A 152 6.19 13.75 -22.47
N PHE A 153 7.18 13.12 -21.82
CA PHE A 153 7.89 12.00 -22.41
C PHE A 153 6.99 10.76 -22.58
N ALA A 154 6.20 10.43 -21.57
CA ALA A 154 5.30 9.27 -21.59
C ALA A 154 4.19 9.40 -22.66
N LEU A 155 3.57 10.59 -22.77
CA LEU A 155 2.52 10.87 -23.74
C LEU A 155 3.02 10.80 -25.21
N ARG A 156 4.28 11.14 -25.46
CA ARG A 156 4.90 10.97 -26.78
C ARG A 156 5.09 9.52 -27.19
N LYS A 157 5.09 8.60 -26.20
CA LYS A 157 5.25 7.16 -26.45
C LYS A 157 3.91 6.45 -26.48
N THR A 158 3.23 6.37 -25.34
CA THR A 158 1.96 5.64 -25.21
C THR A 158 1.11 6.17 -24.06
N VAL A 159 -0.23 6.04 -24.17
CA VAL A 159 -1.13 6.34 -23.06
C VAL A 159 -0.91 5.43 -21.86
N HIS A 160 -0.51 4.17 -22.06
CA HIS A 160 -0.24 3.23 -20.99
C HIS A 160 0.95 3.69 -20.13
N LEU A 161 2.01 4.17 -20.76
CA LEU A 161 3.17 4.72 -20.04
C LEU A 161 2.78 5.97 -19.24
N TYR A 162 1.88 6.81 -19.77
CA TYR A 162 1.35 7.95 -19.06
C TYR A 162 0.51 7.54 -17.83
N ILE A 163 -0.33 6.52 -17.95
CA ILE A 163 -1.12 6.00 -16.82
C ILE A 163 -0.22 5.41 -15.73
N LEU A 164 0.85 4.69 -16.10
CA LEU A 164 1.86 4.23 -15.15
C LEU A 164 2.57 5.40 -14.46
N ASN A 165 2.87 6.46 -15.20
CA ASN A 165 3.46 7.68 -14.64
C ASN A 165 2.50 8.37 -13.66
N LEU A 166 1.20 8.42 -13.97
CA LEU A 166 0.16 8.91 -13.04
C LEU A 166 0.18 8.12 -11.73
N LEU A 167 0.18 6.80 -11.80
CA LEU A 167 0.24 5.93 -10.62
C LEU A 167 1.51 6.19 -9.80
N PHE A 168 2.66 6.29 -10.46
CA PHE A 168 3.94 6.57 -9.82
C PHE A 168 3.90 7.89 -9.04
N PHE A 169 3.45 8.97 -9.67
CA PHE A 169 3.34 10.27 -8.99
C PHE A 169 2.26 10.29 -7.91
N THR A 170 1.17 9.56 -8.08
CA THR A 170 0.15 9.40 -7.03
C THR A 170 0.76 8.86 -5.74
N ILE A 171 1.69 7.89 -5.83
CA ILE A 171 2.40 7.36 -4.66
C ILE A 171 3.29 8.43 -4.02
N PHE A 172 4.00 9.24 -4.80
CA PHE A 172 4.82 10.33 -4.24
C PHE A 172 3.98 11.42 -3.60
N TYR A 173 2.85 11.80 -4.21
CA TYR A 173 1.91 12.74 -3.60
C TYR A 173 1.27 12.19 -2.34
N LEU A 174 0.97 10.88 -2.31
CA LEU A 174 0.51 10.20 -1.10
C LEU A 174 1.53 10.33 0.04
N ILE A 175 2.79 9.98 -0.22
CA ILE A 175 3.87 10.06 0.78
C ILE A 175 4.03 11.51 1.27
N THR A 176 4.10 12.46 0.34
CA THR A 176 4.25 13.89 0.66
C THR A 176 3.05 14.42 1.44
N GLY A 177 1.83 14.01 1.06
CA GLY A 177 0.60 14.41 1.72
C GLY A 177 0.52 13.90 3.15
N VAL A 178 0.83 12.61 3.36
CA VAL A 178 0.81 12.01 4.70
C VAL A 178 1.90 12.63 5.60
N MET A 179 3.14 12.71 5.12
CA MET A 179 4.27 13.16 5.95
C MET A 179 4.34 14.68 6.11
N GLY A 180 3.89 15.43 5.11
CA GLY A 180 4.03 16.89 5.09
C GLY A 180 2.76 17.65 5.47
N TYR A 181 1.60 17.06 5.24
CA TYR A 181 0.30 17.72 5.40
C TYR A 181 -0.70 16.93 6.26
N GLY A 182 -0.29 15.83 6.86
CA GLY A 182 -1.13 15.04 7.76
C GLY A 182 -2.35 14.39 7.07
N TRP A 183 -2.23 14.05 5.78
CA TRP A 183 -3.31 13.38 5.06
C TRP A 183 -3.69 12.07 5.71
N TYR A 184 -5.01 11.80 5.72
CA TYR A 184 -5.60 10.59 6.25
C TYR A 184 -6.56 9.95 5.23
N ILE A 185 -7.50 9.15 5.66
CA ILE A 185 -8.36 8.33 4.79
C ILE A 185 -9.05 9.14 3.69
N MET A 186 -9.61 10.30 4.00
CA MET A 186 -10.41 11.08 3.06
C MET A 186 -9.56 11.70 1.93
N GLU A 187 -8.42 12.26 2.28
CA GLU A 187 -7.49 12.86 1.32
C GLU A 187 -6.88 11.77 0.42
N ILE A 188 -6.53 10.63 1.02
CA ILE A 188 -6.00 9.47 0.29
C ILE A 188 -7.05 8.90 -0.67
N ALA A 189 -8.30 8.73 -0.23
CA ALA A 189 -9.40 8.28 -1.08
C ALA A 189 -9.65 9.24 -2.24
N THR A 190 -9.61 10.56 -1.98
CA THR A 190 -9.77 11.60 -3.00
C THR A 190 -8.64 11.55 -4.02
N LEU A 191 -7.39 11.33 -3.58
CA LEU A 191 -6.24 11.20 -4.48
C LEU A 191 -6.37 10.00 -5.42
N PHE A 192 -6.75 8.83 -4.90
CA PHE A 192 -6.97 7.64 -5.73
C PHE A 192 -8.19 7.76 -6.63
N PHE A 193 -9.26 8.41 -6.19
CA PHE A 193 -10.41 8.71 -7.02
C PHE A 193 -10.04 9.63 -8.20
N ALA A 194 -9.26 10.67 -7.93
CA ALA A 194 -8.73 11.56 -8.97
C ALA A 194 -7.83 10.80 -9.96
N LEU A 195 -6.98 9.88 -9.49
CA LEU A 195 -6.19 8.99 -10.35
C LEU A 195 -7.09 8.18 -11.28
N GLY A 196 -8.14 7.55 -10.75
CA GLY A 196 -9.09 6.75 -11.53
C GLY A 196 -9.77 7.56 -12.62
N LEU A 197 -10.26 8.76 -12.30
CA LEU A 197 -10.86 9.68 -13.27
C LEU A 197 -9.84 10.12 -14.33
N ALA A 198 -8.65 10.53 -13.92
CA ALA A 198 -7.62 10.99 -14.84
C ALA A 198 -7.16 9.88 -15.81
N ALA A 199 -7.00 8.66 -15.32
CA ALA A 199 -6.64 7.49 -16.12
C ALA A 199 -7.75 7.11 -17.13
N GLY A 200 -9.00 7.16 -16.69
CA GLY A 200 -10.14 6.87 -17.54
C GLY A 200 -10.34 7.91 -18.66
N ILE A 201 -10.22 9.21 -18.33
CA ILE A 201 -10.23 10.30 -19.32
C ILE A 201 -9.05 10.14 -20.29
N ALA A 202 -7.85 9.86 -19.78
CA ALA A 202 -6.66 9.66 -20.59
C ALA A 202 -6.85 8.51 -21.59
N ASN A 203 -7.55 7.45 -21.19
CA ASN A 203 -7.85 6.29 -22.05
C ASN A 203 -9.11 6.48 -22.92
N ASN A 204 -9.57 7.71 -23.08
CA ASN A 204 -10.72 8.08 -23.92
C ASN A 204 -12.05 7.38 -23.55
N ARG A 205 -12.27 7.13 -22.26
CA ARG A 205 -13.53 6.55 -21.78
C ARG A 205 -14.61 7.62 -21.66
N THR A 206 -15.81 7.26 -22.07
CA THR A 206 -16.98 8.12 -21.91
C THR A 206 -17.39 8.21 -20.42
N PRO A 207 -18.11 9.27 -19.99
CA PRO A 207 -18.58 9.39 -18.61
C PRO A 207 -19.39 8.17 -18.14
N ASN A 208 -20.24 7.62 -19.01
CA ASN A 208 -21.05 6.44 -18.70
C ASN A 208 -20.18 5.18 -18.51
N GLU A 209 -19.13 5.02 -19.33
CA GLU A 209 -18.17 3.94 -19.14
C GLU A 209 -17.38 4.10 -17.85
N LEU A 210 -16.97 5.32 -17.48
CA LEU A 210 -16.28 5.59 -16.22
C LEU A 210 -17.14 5.22 -15.01
N VAL A 211 -18.41 5.62 -15.02
CA VAL A 211 -19.36 5.24 -13.96
C VAL A 211 -19.52 3.72 -13.88
N LYS A 212 -19.67 3.06 -15.05
CA LYS A 212 -19.79 1.60 -15.10
C LYS A 212 -18.54 0.91 -14.53
N LEU A 213 -17.35 1.30 -14.96
CA LEU A 213 -16.09 0.77 -14.48
C LEU A 213 -15.91 0.99 -12.97
N PHE A 214 -16.31 2.17 -12.47
CA PHE A 214 -16.29 2.46 -11.05
C PHE A 214 -17.23 1.55 -10.26
N LEU A 215 -18.48 1.37 -10.73
CA LEU A 215 -19.45 0.48 -10.10
C LEU A 215 -19.01 -0.99 -10.15
N ASP A 216 -18.39 -1.42 -11.25
CA ASP A 216 -17.85 -2.77 -11.36
C ASP A 216 -16.69 -2.97 -10.34
N GLY A 217 -15.78 -2.00 -10.21
CA GLY A 217 -14.77 -2.01 -9.16
C GLY A 217 -15.35 -2.01 -7.74
N CYS A 218 -16.45 -1.28 -7.50
CA CYS A 218 -17.16 -1.34 -6.21
C CYS A 218 -17.73 -2.73 -5.93
N LYS A 219 -18.27 -3.43 -6.95
CA LYS A 219 -18.76 -4.80 -6.79
C LYS A 219 -17.63 -5.76 -6.46
N ASP A 220 -16.50 -5.65 -7.12
CA ASP A 220 -15.34 -6.51 -6.90
C ASP A 220 -14.81 -6.41 -5.46
N ILE A 221 -14.79 -5.19 -4.89
CA ILE A 221 -14.31 -4.97 -3.52
C ILE A 221 -15.39 -5.16 -2.44
N MET A 222 -16.66 -5.28 -2.82
CA MET A 222 -17.78 -5.31 -1.87
C MET A 222 -17.68 -6.46 -0.87
N SER A 223 -17.29 -7.65 -1.33
CA SER A 223 -17.12 -8.82 -0.44
C SER A 223 -16.04 -8.56 0.62
N ALA A 224 -14.93 -7.96 0.22
CA ALA A 224 -13.85 -7.58 1.13
C ALA A 224 -14.31 -6.50 2.13
N ALA A 225 -15.06 -5.49 1.66
CA ALA A 225 -15.61 -4.44 2.52
C ALA A 225 -16.58 -5.00 3.56
N LEU A 226 -17.46 -5.93 3.17
CA LEU A 226 -18.40 -6.60 4.07
C LEU A 226 -17.66 -7.44 5.13
N VAL A 227 -16.64 -8.22 4.71
CA VAL A 227 -15.84 -9.01 5.65
C VAL A 227 -15.11 -8.11 6.65
N VAL A 228 -14.55 -6.99 6.21
CA VAL A 228 -13.91 -6.01 7.09
C VAL A 228 -14.92 -5.39 8.05
N GLY A 229 -16.11 -5.05 7.56
CA GLY A 229 -17.20 -4.52 8.42
C GLY A 229 -17.64 -5.51 9.49
N LEU A 230 -17.85 -6.78 9.12
CA LEU A 230 -18.20 -7.85 10.06
C LEU A 230 -17.09 -8.11 11.09
N ALA A 231 -15.84 -8.16 10.64
CA ALA A 231 -14.66 -8.28 11.51
C ALA A 231 -14.58 -7.11 12.50
N GLY A 232 -14.87 -5.88 12.04
CA GLY A 232 -14.99 -4.70 12.91
C GLY A 232 -16.08 -4.88 13.99
N GLY A 233 -17.24 -5.41 13.61
CA GLY A 233 -18.32 -5.74 14.57
C GLY A 233 -17.88 -6.76 15.63
N ILE A 234 -17.17 -7.82 15.23
CA ILE A 234 -16.62 -8.81 16.18
C ILE A 234 -15.65 -8.13 17.16
N ILE A 235 -14.79 -7.24 16.67
CA ILE A 235 -13.85 -6.50 17.53
C ILE A 235 -14.59 -5.65 18.56
N VAL A 236 -15.68 -4.97 18.17
CA VAL A 236 -16.50 -4.18 19.08
C VAL A 236 -17.08 -5.08 20.18
N ILE A 237 -17.68 -6.21 19.83
CA ILE A 237 -18.25 -7.17 20.80
C ILE A 237 -17.19 -7.68 21.78
N LEU A 238 -16.01 -8.06 21.28
CA LEU A 238 -14.91 -8.54 22.12
C LEU A 238 -14.36 -7.45 23.04
N LYS A 239 -14.37 -6.19 22.60
CA LYS A 239 -13.94 -5.03 23.38
C LYS A 239 -14.96 -4.68 24.45
N GLU A 240 -16.24 -4.54 24.08
CA GLU A 240 -17.34 -4.27 25.01
C GLU A 240 -17.49 -5.38 26.07
N GLY A 241 -17.24 -6.63 25.67
CA GLY A 241 -17.23 -7.78 26.58
C GLY A 241 -15.98 -7.92 27.43
N LEU A 242 -15.00 -7.00 27.36
CA LEU A 242 -13.72 -7.04 28.06
C LEU A 242 -12.90 -8.32 27.83
N VAL A 243 -13.24 -9.06 26.75
CA VAL A 243 -12.55 -10.31 26.41
C VAL A 243 -11.12 -10.04 25.97
N ILE A 244 -10.93 -9.00 25.12
CA ILE A 244 -9.60 -8.60 24.64
C ILE A 244 -8.74 -8.13 25.80
N ASP A 245 -9.27 -7.28 26.65
CA ASP A 245 -8.56 -6.75 27.82
C ASP A 245 -8.12 -7.90 28.78
N THR A 246 -8.99 -8.88 28.98
CA THR A 246 -8.69 -10.05 29.79
C THR A 246 -7.56 -10.90 29.19
N ILE A 247 -7.60 -11.14 27.88
CA ILE A 247 -6.55 -11.87 27.16
C ILE A 247 -5.21 -11.12 27.28
N LEU A 248 -5.23 -9.82 26.95
CA LEU A 248 -4.00 -9.00 26.95
C LEU A 248 -3.43 -8.87 28.37
N TYR A 249 -4.26 -8.70 29.39
CA TYR A 249 -3.83 -8.64 30.78
C TYR A 249 -3.13 -9.94 31.23
N ASN A 250 -3.71 -11.10 30.91
CA ASN A 250 -3.10 -12.38 31.27
C ASN A 250 -1.78 -12.64 30.53
N LEU A 251 -1.72 -12.21 29.26
CA LEU A 251 -0.49 -12.30 28.47
C LEU A 251 0.60 -11.36 29.03
N ALA A 252 0.23 -10.14 29.39
CA ALA A 252 1.10 -9.16 30.02
C ALA A 252 1.68 -9.68 31.35
N LYS A 253 0.81 -10.23 32.20
CA LYS A 253 1.23 -10.85 33.46
C LYS A 253 2.20 -12.01 33.27
N GLY A 254 2.06 -12.79 32.19
CA GLY A 254 3.00 -13.85 31.82
C GLY A 254 4.37 -13.33 31.35
N MET A 255 4.49 -12.04 31.03
CA MET A 255 5.77 -11.41 30.65
C MET A 255 6.50 -10.74 31.79
N GLU A 256 5.88 -10.59 32.98
CA GLU A 256 6.52 -10.02 34.15
C GLU A 256 7.77 -10.83 34.55
N GLY A 257 8.89 -10.15 34.73
CA GLY A 257 10.17 -10.77 35.11
C GLY A 257 11.01 -11.36 33.99
N LEU A 258 10.55 -11.23 32.74
CA LEU A 258 11.34 -11.60 31.56
C LEU A 258 12.36 -10.51 31.22
N GLY A 259 13.58 -10.91 30.81
CA GLY A 259 14.54 -9.95 30.25
C GLY A 259 14.07 -9.38 28.92
N GLN A 260 14.63 -8.22 28.55
CA GLN A 260 14.19 -7.44 27.35
C GLN A 260 14.03 -8.28 26.06
N VAL A 261 15.02 -9.15 25.77
CA VAL A 261 14.97 -9.97 24.55
C VAL A 261 13.82 -10.98 24.60
N ALA A 262 13.60 -11.59 25.76
CA ALA A 262 12.51 -12.56 25.95
C ALA A 262 11.15 -11.86 25.90
N THR A 263 11.02 -10.66 26.46
CA THR A 263 9.80 -9.84 26.38
C THR A 263 9.45 -9.50 24.93
N VAL A 264 10.41 -8.99 24.14
CA VAL A 264 10.21 -8.70 22.72
C VAL A 264 9.82 -9.96 21.94
N GLY A 265 10.48 -11.10 22.21
CA GLY A 265 10.13 -12.38 21.58
C GLY A 265 8.71 -12.83 21.94
N MET A 266 8.30 -12.71 23.19
CA MET A 266 6.95 -13.02 23.65
C MET A 266 5.93 -12.08 23.03
N MET A 267 6.18 -10.77 22.97
CA MET A 267 5.33 -9.80 22.30
C MET A 267 5.12 -10.15 20.82
N TYR A 268 6.17 -10.59 20.13
CA TYR A 268 6.06 -11.05 18.75
C TYR A 268 5.13 -12.26 18.61
N VAL A 269 5.29 -13.27 19.49
CA VAL A 269 4.42 -14.46 19.49
C VAL A 269 2.96 -14.06 19.76
N ILE A 270 2.73 -13.24 20.77
CA ILE A 270 1.40 -12.73 21.13
C ILE A 270 0.77 -12.00 19.95
N GLN A 271 1.49 -11.07 19.34
CA GLN A 271 1.01 -10.32 18.17
C GLN A 271 0.71 -11.24 16.98
N THR A 272 1.46 -12.31 16.81
CA THR A 272 1.21 -13.31 15.78
C THR A 272 -0.07 -14.10 16.06
N LEU A 273 -0.30 -14.51 17.30
CA LEU A 273 -1.54 -15.20 17.70
C LEU A 273 -2.76 -14.30 17.57
N ILE A 274 -2.65 -13.04 17.99
CA ILE A 274 -3.74 -12.06 17.84
C ILE A 274 -4.07 -11.82 16.36
N ASN A 275 -3.11 -11.97 15.45
CA ASN A 275 -3.37 -11.87 13.99
C ASN A 275 -4.36 -12.91 13.45
N LEU A 276 -4.52 -14.04 14.14
CA LEU A 276 -5.53 -15.05 13.77
C LEU A 276 -6.96 -14.55 14.05
N ILE A 277 -7.11 -13.69 15.08
CA ILE A 277 -8.40 -13.16 15.51
C ILE A 277 -8.65 -11.80 14.84
N ILE A 278 -7.62 -10.95 14.77
CA ILE A 278 -7.68 -9.58 14.26
C ILE A 278 -6.67 -9.45 13.11
N PRO A 279 -7.04 -9.80 11.88
CA PRO A 279 -6.11 -9.77 10.73
C PRO A 279 -5.77 -8.34 10.27
N SER A 280 -6.45 -7.30 10.79
CA SER A 280 -6.21 -5.91 10.46
C SER A 280 -5.03 -5.34 11.27
N GLY A 281 -3.96 -4.92 10.59
CA GLY A 281 -2.79 -4.34 11.23
C GLY A 281 -3.09 -3.04 11.99
N SER A 282 -3.95 -2.17 11.46
CA SER A 282 -4.35 -0.91 12.11
C SER A 282 -5.25 -1.14 13.33
N ALA A 283 -6.26 -2.00 13.20
CA ALA A 283 -7.14 -2.34 14.31
C ALA A 283 -6.37 -3.04 15.44
N LYS A 284 -5.47 -3.97 15.08
CA LYS A 284 -4.59 -4.63 16.05
C LYS A 284 -3.69 -3.63 16.76
N ALA A 285 -3.05 -2.71 16.05
CA ALA A 285 -2.23 -1.66 16.64
C ALA A 285 -3.04 -0.80 17.63
N ALA A 286 -4.24 -0.38 17.24
CA ALA A 286 -5.12 0.43 18.07
C ALA A 286 -5.53 -0.28 19.37
N LEU A 287 -5.75 -1.60 19.32
CA LEU A 287 -6.17 -2.38 20.50
C LEU A 287 -5.01 -2.78 21.38
N THR A 288 -3.87 -3.13 20.81
CA THR A 288 -2.76 -3.74 21.58
C THR A 288 -1.73 -2.73 22.07
N MET A 289 -1.49 -1.63 21.35
CA MET A 289 -0.43 -0.68 21.70
C MET A 289 -0.62 0.01 23.05
N PRO A 290 -1.84 0.41 23.48
CA PRO A 290 -2.02 1.00 24.81
C PRO A 290 -1.59 0.08 25.96
N ILE A 291 -1.60 -1.24 25.73
CA ILE A 291 -1.19 -2.25 26.72
C ILE A 291 0.28 -2.64 26.54
N MET A 292 0.72 -2.79 25.28
CA MET A 292 2.06 -3.24 24.96
C MET A 292 3.15 -2.17 25.12
N ALA A 293 2.82 -0.89 24.90
CA ALA A 293 3.80 0.20 25.01
C ALA A 293 4.40 0.29 26.43
N PRO A 294 3.64 0.22 27.55
CA PRO A 294 4.20 0.26 28.90
C PRO A 294 5.15 -0.89 29.23
N PHE A 295 5.15 -1.99 28.47
CA PHE A 295 6.08 -3.12 28.69
C PHE A 295 7.40 -2.96 27.93
N SER A 296 7.53 -1.94 27.09
CA SER A 296 8.78 -1.65 26.37
C SER A 296 9.70 -0.73 27.15
N ASP A 297 9.20 -0.06 28.17
CA ASP A 297 9.92 0.82 29.07
C ASP A 297 10.46 0.03 30.28
#